data_483e0b3f98b8d2acb5d389e30b15e96b
#
_entry.id   483e0b3f98b8d2acb5d389e30b15e96b
#
_cell.length_a   1.000
_cell.length_b   1.000
_cell.length_c   1.000
_cell.angle_alpha   90.00
_cell.angle_beta   90.00
_cell.angle_gamma   90.00
#
_symmetry.space_group_name_H-M   'P 1'
#
loop_
_entity.id
_entity.type
_entity.pdbx_description
1 polymer ?
#
loop_
_entity_poly.entity_id
_entity_poly.type
_entity_poly.pdbx_seq_one_letter_code
_entity_poly.pdbx_strand_id
1 'polypeptide(L)'
;SLDILNELIYLQTINKEFKNIKKEKAFQISKNSLIREKIKEIEIKKKTLREIKFKDKIFDNLILKYFKELKITSISEFENFFLSKNIDPNLIRKKITIEVLWNELVYKKYQKNIKINKQLIIDDLKKNDKQLEFLISEILFNINENENLNDKFDLINKSIQKNNFSQTALVYSISETSNKGGKLGWIKESIL
;
A
#
# COMPACT_ATOMS: atom_id res chain seq x y z
N SER A 1 19.48 4.20 -11.41
CA SER A 1 20.12 4.64 -10.16
C SER A 1 20.05 3.51 -9.14
N LEU A 2 20.95 3.54 -8.16
CA LEU A 2 20.99 2.57 -7.06
C LEU A 2 19.65 2.51 -6.30
N ASP A 3 19.01 3.66 -6.12
CA ASP A 3 17.71 3.75 -5.44
C ASP A 3 16.61 2.92 -6.12
N ILE A 4 16.54 2.95 -7.47
CA ILE A 4 15.56 2.15 -8.21
C ILE A 4 15.84 0.65 -8.05
N LEU A 5 17.11 0.25 -7.99
CA LEU A 5 17.50 -1.13 -7.77
C LEU A 5 17.11 -1.59 -6.35
N ASN A 6 17.38 -0.77 -5.34
CA ASN A 6 16.98 -1.05 -3.97
C ASN A 6 15.45 -1.17 -3.84
N GLU A 7 14.71 -0.30 -4.52
CA GLU A 7 13.25 -0.37 -4.57
C GLU A 7 12.76 -1.65 -5.27
N LEU A 8 13.39 -2.04 -6.36
CA LEU A 8 13.09 -3.29 -7.06
C LEU A 8 13.28 -4.50 -6.14
N ILE A 9 14.41 -4.57 -5.43
CA ILE A 9 14.71 -5.64 -4.50
C ILE A 9 13.69 -5.65 -3.35
N TYR A 10 13.34 -4.48 -2.81
CA TYR A 10 12.33 -4.33 -1.78
C TYR A 10 10.96 -4.88 -2.25
N LEU A 11 10.48 -4.44 -3.42
CA LEU A 11 9.19 -4.89 -3.96
C LEU A 11 9.17 -6.40 -4.22
N GLN A 12 10.26 -6.98 -4.73
CA GLN A 12 10.41 -8.42 -4.91
C GLN A 12 10.45 -9.19 -3.58
N THR A 13 10.90 -8.53 -2.52
CA THR A 13 11.02 -9.13 -1.18
C THR A 13 9.65 -9.18 -0.49
N ILE A 14 8.86 -8.11 -0.58
CA ILE A 14 7.55 -8.03 0.07
C ILE A 14 6.43 -8.69 -0.74
N ASN A 15 6.61 -8.86 -2.05
CA ASN A 15 5.62 -9.47 -2.92
C ASN A 15 6.25 -10.47 -3.89
N LYS A 16 5.95 -11.76 -3.67
CA LYS A 16 6.50 -12.86 -4.49
C LYS A 16 6.07 -12.76 -5.95
N GLU A 17 4.86 -12.27 -6.22
CA GLU A 17 4.33 -12.10 -7.58
C GLU A 17 5.13 -11.08 -8.40
N PHE A 18 5.80 -10.14 -7.72
CA PHE A 18 6.64 -9.15 -8.40
C PHE A 18 7.80 -9.78 -9.19
N LYS A 19 8.26 -10.96 -8.80
CA LYS A 19 9.32 -11.70 -9.50
C LYS A 19 8.89 -12.19 -10.88
N ASN A 20 7.57 -12.35 -11.10
CA ASN A 20 7.00 -12.84 -12.35
C ASN A 20 6.76 -11.72 -13.39
N ILE A 21 7.02 -10.46 -13.00
CA ILE A 21 6.83 -9.31 -13.89
C ILE A 21 8.06 -9.15 -14.82
N LYS A 22 7.82 -8.83 -16.09
CA LYS A 22 8.89 -8.53 -17.05
C LYS A 22 9.81 -7.43 -16.53
N LYS A 23 11.10 -7.60 -16.73
CA LYS A 23 12.19 -6.80 -16.14
C LYS A 23 12.02 -5.29 -16.36
N GLU A 24 11.68 -4.90 -17.60
CA GLU A 24 11.47 -3.50 -17.98
C GLU A 24 10.29 -2.89 -17.20
N LYS A 25 9.20 -3.67 -17.05
CA LYS A 25 8.02 -3.25 -16.36
C LYS A 25 8.23 -3.18 -14.85
N ALA A 26 8.93 -4.16 -14.28
CA ALA A 26 9.33 -4.16 -12.87
C ALA A 26 10.18 -2.94 -12.52
N PHE A 27 11.12 -2.58 -13.41
CA PHE A 27 11.93 -1.38 -13.25
C PHE A 27 11.09 -0.09 -13.31
N GLN A 28 10.12 -0.01 -14.23
CA GLN A 28 9.22 1.14 -14.33
C GLN A 28 8.32 1.28 -13.09
N ILE A 29 7.81 0.17 -12.56
CA ILE A 29 7.01 0.16 -11.32
C ILE A 29 7.86 0.66 -10.15
N SER A 30 9.10 0.17 -10.01
CA SER A 30 10.02 0.59 -8.95
C SER A 30 10.33 2.09 -9.03
N LYS A 31 10.56 2.61 -10.24
CA LYS A 31 10.75 4.04 -10.48
C LYS A 31 9.52 4.85 -10.04
N ASN A 32 8.33 4.43 -10.44
CA ASN A 32 7.09 5.11 -10.09
C ASN A 32 6.80 5.05 -8.59
N SER A 33 7.14 3.94 -7.92
CA SER A 33 7.04 3.79 -6.46
C SER A 33 7.89 4.85 -5.74
N LEU A 34 9.17 4.98 -6.14
CA LEU A 34 10.06 6.00 -5.57
C LEU A 34 9.59 7.44 -5.85
N ILE A 35 9.06 7.71 -7.04
CA ILE A 35 8.52 9.03 -7.37
C ILE A 35 7.36 9.36 -6.43
N ARG A 36 6.42 8.43 -6.22
CA ARG A 36 5.29 8.63 -5.29
C ARG A 36 5.76 8.86 -3.86
N GLU A 37 6.71 8.05 -3.38
CA GLU A 37 7.30 8.23 -2.05
C GLU A 37 7.94 9.61 -1.90
N LYS A 38 8.68 10.07 -2.92
CA LYS A 38 9.34 11.36 -2.91
C LYS A 38 8.36 12.53 -2.90
N ILE A 39 7.26 12.42 -3.64
CA ILE A 39 6.19 13.42 -3.63
C ILE A 39 5.55 13.50 -2.24
N LYS A 40 5.24 12.36 -1.62
CA LYS A 40 4.71 12.31 -0.25
C LYS A 40 5.69 12.94 0.74
N GLU A 41 6.98 12.59 0.69
CA GLU A 41 8.02 13.16 1.55
C GLU A 41 8.09 14.69 1.44
N ILE A 42 8.05 15.23 0.21
CA ILE A 42 8.08 16.68 -0.05
C ILE A 42 6.85 17.36 0.53
N GLU A 43 5.66 16.82 0.30
CA GLU A 43 4.42 17.40 0.82
C GLU A 43 4.32 17.35 2.35
N ILE A 44 4.77 16.24 2.96
CA ILE A 44 4.87 16.13 4.42
C ILE A 44 5.80 17.22 4.97
N LYS A 45 7.00 17.40 4.40
CA LYS A 45 7.96 18.43 4.84
C LYS A 45 7.41 19.84 4.71
N LYS A 46 6.63 20.13 3.66
CA LYS A 46 5.97 21.44 3.50
C LYS A 46 4.90 21.73 4.55
N LYS A 47 4.22 20.71 5.05
CA LYS A 47 3.06 20.85 5.93
C LYS A 47 3.37 20.59 7.41
N THR A 48 4.48 19.92 7.69
CA THR A 48 4.86 19.59 9.06
C THR A 48 6.28 20.09 9.34
N LEU A 49 6.46 20.89 10.40
CA LEU A 49 7.80 21.27 10.91
C LEU A 49 8.44 20.12 11.69
N ARG A 50 7.82 18.94 11.71
CA ARG A 50 8.32 17.79 12.47
C ARG A 50 9.44 17.09 11.71
N GLU A 51 10.58 16.91 12.37
CA GLU A 51 11.55 15.91 11.94
C GLU A 51 10.92 14.52 11.94
N ILE A 52 11.21 13.75 10.90
CA ILE A 52 10.78 12.36 10.79
C ILE A 52 11.64 11.54 11.77
N LYS A 53 11.18 11.34 13.00
CA LYS A 53 11.88 10.52 14.01
C LYS A 53 11.42 9.06 13.91
N PHE A 54 12.41 8.14 13.86
CA PHE A 54 12.20 6.72 13.54
C PHE A 54 12.29 5.77 14.75
N LYS A 55 12.37 6.27 15.98
CA LYS A 55 12.71 5.43 17.14
C LYS A 55 11.71 5.65 18.27
N ASP A 56 10.59 4.91 18.22
CA ASP A 56 9.67 4.78 19.35
C ASP A 56 9.10 3.34 19.39
N LYS A 57 8.84 2.81 20.60
CA LYS A 57 8.16 1.49 20.77
C LYS A 57 6.84 1.37 19.99
N ILE A 58 6.13 2.48 19.84
CA ILE A 58 4.89 2.54 19.02
C ILE A 58 5.20 2.24 17.56
N PHE A 59 6.32 2.76 17.06
CA PHE A 59 6.76 2.54 15.70
C PHE A 59 7.21 1.09 15.45
N ASP A 60 7.86 0.47 16.43
CA ASP A 60 8.24 -0.94 16.36
C ASP A 60 7.02 -1.86 16.23
N ASN A 61 5.97 -1.62 17.03
CA ASN A 61 4.71 -2.35 16.90
C ASN A 61 4.06 -2.17 15.52
N LEU A 62 4.15 -0.98 14.95
CA LEU A 62 3.64 -0.69 13.62
C LEU A 62 4.41 -1.46 12.54
N ILE A 63 5.74 -1.52 12.63
CA ILE A 63 6.58 -2.32 11.74
C ILE A 63 6.16 -3.79 11.78
N LEU A 64 6.04 -4.36 12.97
CA LEU A 64 5.65 -5.77 13.13
C LEU A 64 4.26 -6.04 12.54
N LYS A 65 3.32 -5.12 12.73
CA LYS A 65 1.99 -5.21 12.12
C LYS A 65 2.05 -5.14 10.60
N TYR A 66 2.89 -4.26 10.05
CA TYR A 66 3.03 -4.06 8.60
C TYR A 66 3.60 -5.30 7.89
N PHE A 67 4.54 -6.00 8.55
CA PHE A 67 5.19 -7.19 7.99
C PHE A 67 4.69 -8.52 8.57
N LYS A 68 3.52 -8.53 9.21
CA LYS A 68 2.91 -9.75 9.78
C LYS A 68 2.80 -10.88 8.77
N GLU A 69 2.47 -10.59 7.52
CA GLU A 69 2.37 -11.60 6.44
C GLU A 69 3.71 -12.27 6.11
N LEU A 70 4.84 -11.61 6.39
CA LEU A 70 6.18 -12.18 6.26
C LEU A 70 6.60 -13.01 7.47
N LYS A 71 5.69 -13.20 8.45
CA LYS A 71 5.93 -13.93 9.72
C LYS A 71 7.06 -13.32 10.56
N ILE A 72 7.28 -12.01 10.44
CA ILE A 72 8.24 -11.25 11.25
C ILE A 72 7.54 -10.92 12.58
N THR A 73 8.12 -11.37 13.70
CA THR A 73 7.52 -11.27 15.04
C THR A 73 8.32 -10.36 16.00
N SER A 74 9.56 -10.03 15.63
CA SER A 74 10.43 -9.16 16.42
C SER A 74 11.18 -8.16 15.54
N ILE A 75 11.67 -7.07 16.17
CA ILE A 75 12.48 -6.07 15.47
C ILE A 75 13.82 -6.65 15.02
N SER A 76 14.40 -7.54 15.80
CA SER A 76 15.64 -8.24 15.41
C SER A 76 15.40 -9.11 14.16
N GLU A 77 14.29 -9.83 14.10
CA GLU A 77 13.92 -10.59 12.91
C GLU A 77 13.69 -9.68 11.69
N PHE A 78 13.02 -8.54 11.89
CA PHE A 78 12.83 -7.53 10.85
C PHE A 78 14.17 -7.05 10.29
N GLU A 79 15.10 -6.66 11.15
CA GLU A 79 16.42 -6.18 10.73
C GLU A 79 17.21 -7.26 10.00
N ASN A 80 17.31 -8.45 10.57
CA ASN A 80 18.01 -9.58 9.97
C ASN A 80 17.39 -10.00 8.62
N PHE A 81 16.05 -9.98 8.53
CA PHE A 81 15.36 -10.33 7.29
C PHE A 81 15.74 -9.39 6.15
N PHE A 82 15.71 -8.08 6.36
CA PHE A 82 16.04 -7.12 5.31
C PHE A 82 17.54 -7.06 5.02
N LEU A 83 18.40 -7.16 6.04
CA LEU A 83 19.86 -7.25 5.85
C LEU A 83 20.25 -8.48 5.01
N SER A 84 19.60 -9.63 5.23
CA SER A 84 19.82 -10.85 4.43
C SER A 84 19.47 -10.70 2.95
N LYS A 85 18.74 -9.65 2.59
CA LYS A 85 18.35 -9.27 1.21
C LYS A 85 19.15 -8.09 0.69
N ASN A 86 20.19 -7.66 1.39
CA ASN A 86 21.00 -6.47 1.09
C ASN A 86 20.15 -5.17 1.07
N ILE A 87 19.13 -5.10 1.92
CA ILE A 87 18.30 -3.91 2.11
C ILE A 87 18.59 -3.33 3.50
N ASP A 88 18.93 -2.03 3.56
CA ASP A 88 19.07 -1.33 4.84
C ASP A 88 17.70 -1.22 5.55
N PRO A 89 17.52 -1.77 6.76
CA PRO A 89 16.27 -1.65 7.52
C PRO A 89 15.86 -0.20 7.79
N ASN A 90 16.78 0.74 7.84
CA ASN A 90 16.47 2.16 8.02
C ASN A 90 15.72 2.75 6.81
N LEU A 91 16.02 2.29 5.59
CA LEU A 91 15.24 2.67 4.41
C LEU A 91 13.80 2.21 4.53
N ILE A 92 13.58 1.00 5.05
CA ILE A 92 12.23 0.47 5.25
C ILE A 92 11.51 1.24 6.36
N ARG A 93 12.19 1.52 7.48
CA ARG A 93 11.66 2.38 8.54
C ARG A 93 11.22 3.74 7.99
N LYS A 94 12.05 4.36 7.15
CA LYS A 94 11.73 5.62 6.49
C LYS A 94 10.47 5.51 5.63
N LYS A 95 10.34 4.47 4.80
CA LYS A 95 9.15 4.22 3.96
C LYS A 95 7.87 4.17 4.79
N ILE A 96 7.87 3.34 5.85
CA ILE A 96 6.71 3.21 6.73
C ILE A 96 6.37 4.56 7.39
N THR A 97 7.38 5.31 7.83
CA THR A 97 7.14 6.62 8.43
C THR A 97 6.51 7.60 7.45
N ILE A 98 6.98 7.63 6.20
CA ILE A 98 6.38 8.48 5.16
C ILE A 98 4.91 8.10 4.95
N GLU A 99 4.58 6.81 4.88
CA GLU A 99 3.19 6.35 4.75
C GLU A 99 2.32 6.76 5.94
N VAL A 100 2.81 6.58 7.16
CA VAL A 100 2.07 6.96 8.38
C VAL A 100 1.80 8.46 8.43
N LEU A 101 2.83 9.28 8.18
CA LEU A 101 2.69 10.73 8.18
C LEU A 101 1.82 11.23 7.03
N TRP A 102 1.88 10.57 5.89
CA TRP A 102 1.01 10.86 4.76
C TRP A 102 -0.45 10.60 5.10
N ASN A 103 -0.75 9.43 5.67
CA ASN A 103 -2.09 9.07 6.10
C ASN A 103 -2.62 10.03 7.18
N GLU A 104 -1.79 10.44 8.13
CA GLU A 104 -2.14 11.47 9.13
C GLU A 104 -2.46 12.81 8.46
N LEU A 105 -1.66 13.22 7.47
CA LEU A 105 -1.87 14.46 6.73
C LEU A 105 -3.19 14.45 5.96
N VAL A 106 -3.46 13.35 5.24
CA VAL A 106 -4.70 13.14 4.48
C VAL A 106 -5.90 13.14 5.44
N TYR A 107 -5.82 12.39 6.55
CA TYR A 107 -6.87 12.36 7.54
C TYR A 107 -7.17 13.76 8.09
N LYS A 108 -6.16 14.51 8.51
CA LYS A 108 -6.32 15.89 9.02
C LYS A 108 -6.98 16.80 8.00
N LYS A 109 -6.64 16.65 6.72
CA LYS A 109 -7.20 17.46 5.64
C LYS A 109 -8.69 17.18 5.43
N TYR A 110 -9.09 15.92 5.47
CA TYR A 110 -10.43 15.49 5.06
C TYR A 110 -11.37 15.09 6.21
N GLN A 111 -10.88 14.94 7.46
CA GLN A 111 -11.69 14.48 8.60
C GLN A 111 -12.98 15.31 8.83
N LYS A 112 -12.95 16.60 8.51
CA LYS A 112 -14.13 17.48 8.65
C LYS A 112 -15.24 17.15 7.63
N ASN A 113 -14.88 16.49 6.54
CA ASN A 113 -15.82 16.07 5.48
C ASN A 113 -16.40 14.68 5.75
N ILE A 114 -15.85 13.96 6.72
CA ILE A 114 -16.30 12.61 7.08
C ILE A 114 -17.48 12.75 8.06
N LYS A 115 -18.69 12.51 7.57
CA LYS A 115 -19.90 12.43 8.39
C LYS A 115 -20.19 10.98 8.74
N ILE A 116 -19.92 10.56 9.96
CA ILE A 116 -20.22 9.22 10.44
C ILE A 116 -21.58 9.25 11.14
N ASN A 117 -22.57 8.58 10.56
CA ASN A 117 -23.85 8.37 11.23
C ASN A 117 -23.75 7.15 12.16
N LYS A 118 -23.40 7.41 13.42
CA LYS A 118 -23.23 6.35 14.44
C LYS A 118 -24.50 5.52 14.64
N GLN A 119 -25.70 6.13 14.51
CA GLN A 119 -26.95 5.44 14.72
C GLN A 119 -27.20 4.40 13.63
N LEU A 120 -26.96 4.73 12.37
CA LEU A 120 -27.07 3.76 11.26
C LEU A 120 -26.15 2.56 11.47
N ILE A 121 -24.90 2.80 11.93
CA ILE A 121 -23.95 1.71 12.20
C ILE A 121 -24.45 0.82 13.35
N ILE A 122 -24.97 1.42 14.43
CA ILE A 122 -25.52 0.69 15.58
C ILE A 122 -26.74 -0.14 15.16
N ASP A 123 -27.63 0.44 14.34
CA ASP A 123 -28.85 -0.21 13.88
C ASP A 123 -28.52 -1.39 12.92
N ASP A 124 -27.52 -1.23 12.06
CA ASP A 124 -27.02 -2.30 11.20
C ASP A 124 -26.38 -3.44 12.02
N LEU A 125 -25.58 -3.10 13.03
CA LEU A 125 -24.98 -4.09 13.92
C LEU A 125 -26.03 -4.89 14.72
N LYS A 126 -27.17 -4.27 15.07
CA LYS A 126 -28.27 -4.94 15.78
C LYS A 126 -29.13 -5.83 14.88
N LYS A 127 -29.21 -5.51 13.58
CA LYS A 127 -30.03 -6.25 12.61
C LYS A 127 -29.34 -7.52 12.08
N ASN A 128 -28.02 -7.59 12.14
CA ASN A 128 -27.24 -8.65 11.51
C ASN A 128 -26.63 -9.59 12.56
N ASP A 129 -27.33 -10.66 12.90
CA ASP A 129 -26.80 -11.78 13.71
C ASP A 129 -25.67 -12.56 13.00
N LYS A 130 -25.61 -12.49 11.67
CA LYS A 130 -24.55 -13.10 10.86
C LYS A 130 -23.84 -12.00 10.08
N GLN A 131 -22.58 -11.73 10.42
CA GLN A 131 -21.74 -10.82 9.67
C GLN A 131 -21.02 -11.60 8.57
N LEU A 132 -21.32 -11.28 7.30
CA LEU A 132 -20.52 -11.76 6.17
C LEU A 132 -19.27 -10.89 6.06
N GLU A 133 -18.15 -11.55 5.80
CA GLU A 133 -16.89 -10.91 5.51
C GLU A 133 -16.39 -11.39 4.15
N PHE A 134 -15.89 -10.45 3.34
CA PHE A 134 -15.35 -10.72 2.02
C PHE A 134 -13.87 -10.43 2.00
N LEU A 135 -13.09 -11.33 1.42
CA LEU A 135 -11.67 -11.08 1.14
C LEU A 135 -11.57 -10.30 -0.16
N ILE A 136 -11.26 -9.01 -0.04
CA ILE A 136 -11.32 -8.07 -1.16
C ILE A 136 -9.93 -7.60 -1.57
N SER A 137 -9.82 -7.36 -2.87
CA SER A 137 -8.68 -6.68 -3.50
C SER A 137 -9.18 -5.62 -4.45
N GLU A 138 -8.41 -4.54 -4.61
CA GLU A 138 -8.76 -3.40 -5.45
C GLU A 138 -7.69 -3.11 -6.52
N ILE A 139 -8.11 -2.53 -7.62
CA ILE A 139 -7.25 -1.85 -8.59
C ILE A 139 -7.78 -0.44 -8.76
N LEU A 140 -7.11 0.54 -8.17
CA LEU A 140 -7.44 1.94 -8.34
C LEU A 140 -6.63 2.50 -9.50
N PHE A 141 -7.28 3.12 -10.47
CA PHE A 141 -6.59 3.70 -11.63
C PHE A 141 -7.14 5.07 -12.00
N ASN A 142 -6.28 5.90 -12.58
CA ASN A 142 -6.68 7.18 -13.14
C ASN A 142 -6.99 7.04 -14.62
N ILE A 143 -7.86 7.93 -15.10
CA ILE A 143 -8.14 8.14 -16.51
C ILE A 143 -7.53 9.50 -16.88
N ASN A 144 -6.73 9.53 -17.94
CA ASN A 144 -6.21 10.77 -18.50
C ASN A 144 -7.29 11.43 -19.39
N GLU A 145 -7.14 12.72 -19.67
CA GLU A 145 -8.12 13.50 -20.44
C GLU A 145 -8.49 12.91 -21.80
N ASN A 146 -7.58 12.11 -22.41
CA ASN A 146 -7.77 11.49 -23.73
C ASN A 146 -8.00 9.97 -23.65
N GLU A 147 -8.21 9.40 -22.45
CA GLU A 147 -8.47 7.97 -22.27
C GLU A 147 -9.98 7.73 -22.06
N ASN A 148 -10.51 6.68 -22.71
CA ASN A 148 -11.87 6.21 -22.46
C ASN A 148 -11.89 5.26 -21.25
N LEU A 149 -12.86 5.43 -20.35
CA LEU A 149 -13.04 4.58 -19.16
C LEU A 149 -13.24 3.11 -19.54
N ASN A 150 -14.11 2.84 -20.50
CA ASN A 150 -14.42 1.47 -20.89
C ASN A 150 -13.22 0.77 -21.52
N ASP A 151 -12.46 1.45 -22.37
CA ASP A 151 -11.24 0.89 -22.96
C ASP A 151 -10.19 0.58 -21.89
N LYS A 152 -10.05 1.45 -20.88
CA LYS A 152 -9.14 1.23 -19.76
C LYS A 152 -9.59 0.06 -18.90
N PHE A 153 -10.88 -0.04 -18.61
CA PHE A 153 -11.47 -1.13 -17.85
C PHE A 153 -11.29 -2.47 -18.56
N ASP A 154 -11.55 -2.52 -19.87
CA ASP A 154 -11.35 -3.73 -20.70
C ASP A 154 -9.88 -4.14 -20.75
N LEU A 155 -8.96 -3.18 -20.85
CA LEU A 155 -7.53 -3.44 -20.81
C LEU A 155 -7.12 -4.10 -19.48
N ILE A 156 -7.63 -3.58 -18.36
CA ILE A 156 -7.38 -4.11 -17.03
C ILE A 156 -7.97 -5.52 -16.89
N ASN A 157 -9.20 -5.75 -17.34
CA ASN A 157 -9.85 -7.05 -17.30
C ASN A 157 -9.10 -8.10 -18.16
N LYS A 158 -8.69 -7.75 -19.37
CA LYS A 158 -7.84 -8.62 -20.20
C LYS A 158 -6.52 -8.95 -19.50
N SER A 159 -5.94 -7.99 -18.79
CA SER A 159 -4.71 -8.21 -18.02
C SER A 159 -4.94 -9.17 -16.84
N ILE A 160 -6.08 -9.05 -16.12
CA ILE A 160 -6.47 -9.98 -15.05
C ILE A 160 -6.59 -11.40 -15.58
N GLN A 161 -7.28 -11.58 -16.69
CA GLN A 161 -7.47 -12.90 -17.32
C GLN A 161 -6.16 -13.53 -17.79
N LYS A 162 -5.25 -12.72 -18.33
CA LYS A 162 -3.97 -13.21 -18.89
C LYS A 162 -2.94 -13.53 -17.81
N ASN A 163 -2.90 -12.73 -16.74
CA ASN A 163 -1.86 -12.81 -15.73
C ASN A 163 -2.43 -13.30 -14.37
N ASN A 164 -3.10 -12.50 -13.67
CA ASN A 164 -3.96 -12.64 -12.49
C ASN A 164 -4.22 -11.23 -11.91
N PHE A 165 -5.12 -11.15 -10.93
CA PHE A 165 -5.48 -9.90 -10.28
C PHE A 165 -4.28 -9.22 -9.61
N SER A 166 -3.48 -9.97 -8.83
CA SER A 166 -2.34 -9.43 -8.08
C SER A 166 -1.29 -8.79 -8.99
N GLN A 167 -0.92 -9.46 -10.09
CA GLN A 167 0.02 -8.91 -11.07
C GLN A 167 -0.56 -7.70 -11.79
N THR A 168 -1.86 -7.73 -12.10
CA THR A 168 -2.53 -6.59 -12.73
C THR A 168 -2.59 -5.39 -11.80
N ALA A 169 -2.86 -5.60 -10.50
CA ALA A 169 -2.84 -4.53 -9.50
C ALA A 169 -1.45 -3.88 -9.37
N LEU A 170 -0.37 -4.68 -9.36
CA LEU A 170 1.00 -4.16 -9.36
C LEU A 170 1.29 -3.23 -10.54
N VAL A 171 0.67 -3.52 -11.68
CA VAL A 171 0.93 -2.83 -12.95
C VAL A 171 0.09 -1.58 -13.11
N TYR A 172 -1.19 -1.66 -12.79
CA TYR A 172 -2.19 -0.63 -13.13
C TYR A 172 -2.69 0.15 -11.93
N SER A 173 -2.60 -0.41 -10.71
CA SER A 173 -3.14 0.28 -9.54
C SER A 173 -2.22 1.39 -9.04
N ILE A 174 -2.82 2.54 -8.77
CA ILE A 174 -2.17 3.68 -8.11
C ILE A 174 -2.38 3.66 -6.59
N SER A 175 -3.15 2.69 -6.08
CA SER A 175 -3.38 2.50 -4.65
C SER A 175 -2.11 2.07 -3.92
N GLU A 176 -2.01 2.38 -2.64
CA GLU A 176 -0.94 1.90 -1.75
C GLU A 176 -0.95 0.37 -1.60
N THR A 177 -2.12 -0.24 -1.78
CA THR A 177 -2.28 -1.70 -1.78
C THR A 177 -1.67 -2.38 -3.01
N SER A 178 -1.35 -1.62 -4.06
CA SER A 178 -0.77 -2.14 -5.31
C SER A 178 0.44 -3.03 -5.06
N ASN A 179 1.35 -2.62 -4.17
CA ASN A 179 2.57 -3.35 -3.82
C ASN A 179 2.29 -4.72 -3.15
N LYS A 180 1.07 -4.90 -2.62
CA LYS A 180 0.56 -6.14 -2.04
C LYS A 180 -0.43 -6.85 -2.97
N GLY A 181 -0.40 -6.54 -4.27
CA GLY A 181 -1.31 -7.11 -5.26
C GLY A 181 -2.76 -6.63 -5.13
N GLY A 182 -2.93 -5.42 -4.59
CA GLY A 182 -4.24 -4.79 -4.41
C GLY A 182 -5.03 -5.27 -3.19
N LYS A 183 -4.46 -6.12 -2.32
CA LYS A 183 -5.18 -6.73 -1.18
C LYS A 183 -5.59 -5.69 -0.14
N LEU A 184 -6.89 -5.56 0.10
CA LEU A 184 -7.49 -4.82 1.22
C LEU A 184 -7.66 -5.71 2.47
N GLY A 185 -7.81 -7.02 2.29
CA GLY A 185 -8.06 -7.98 3.36
C GLY A 185 -9.54 -8.33 3.54
N TRP A 186 -9.89 -8.87 4.72
CA TRP A 186 -11.26 -9.20 5.08
C TRP A 186 -12.04 -7.94 5.45
N ILE A 187 -13.10 -7.68 4.73
CA ILE A 187 -13.98 -6.52 4.92
C ILE A 187 -15.40 -7.03 5.17
N LYS A 188 -16.03 -6.48 6.20
CA LYS A 188 -17.43 -6.82 6.52
C LYS A 188 -18.35 -6.25 5.46
N GLU A 189 -19.42 -6.99 5.13
CA GLU A 189 -20.45 -6.56 4.18
C GLU A 189 -21.01 -5.16 4.49
N SER A 190 -21.16 -4.84 5.77
CA SER A 190 -21.66 -3.53 6.23
C SER A 190 -20.72 -2.34 5.93
N ILE A 191 -19.50 -2.60 5.42
CA ILE A 191 -18.49 -1.58 5.10
C ILE A 191 -18.35 -1.42 3.58
N LEU A 192 -18.91 -2.35 2.79
CA LEU A 192 -18.93 -2.30 1.33
C LEU A 192 -20.05 -1.42 0.83
#